data_e6a10887f98644b91960bcd46134185f
#
_entry.id   e6a10887f98644b91960bcd46134185f
#
_cell.length_a   1.000
_cell.length_b   1.000
_cell.length_c   1.000
_cell.angle_alpha   90.00
_cell.angle_beta   90.00
_cell.angle_gamma   90.00
#
_symmetry.space_group_name_H-M   'P 1'
#
loop_
_entity.id
_entity.type
_entity.pdbx_description
1 polymer ?
#
loop_
_entity_poly.entity_id
_entity_poly.type
_entity_poly.pdbx_seq_one_letter_code
_entity_poly.pdbx_strand_id
1 'polypeptide(L)'
;MIKLMKYLKKSAGYIVLIIALLFLQAYCDLSLPDYTSKIINVGIQQKGIEDSVPDKLRDSTLQNLQIFMDEDQKKEVSENYTQEEDTWVLNDDISKETRENLNEDFSKAMMMVSAFSEDSEQGQAMVAQMGLPEGTDTLTALAQMPEEAVQQIMSQMDEKLKDMPESIVTQAGVSFVASEYEALGKDVDAIQMHYILMSGIRMLAMALVIMLAAISVTFISARVAGRLGHDLRNSIYRLLLPASAPVLSVDLFPLEDPSVQPL
;
A
#
# COMPACT_ATOMS: atom_id res chain seq x y z
N MET A 1 20.53 -31.26 25.30
CA MET A 1 19.68 -30.15 24.87
C MET A 1 18.79 -29.54 25.94
N ILE A 2 18.15 -30.30 26.82
CA ILE A 2 17.24 -29.81 27.88
C ILE A 2 17.89 -28.83 28.86
N LYS A 3 19.18 -29.02 29.22
CA LYS A 3 19.91 -28.09 30.11
C LYS A 3 20.16 -26.71 29.50
N LEU A 4 20.31 -26.60 28.16
CA LEU A 4 20.48 -25.33 27.46
C LEU A 4 19.19 -24.49 27.48
N MET A 5 18.03 -25.12 27.39
CA MET A 5 16.71 -24.45 27.43
C MET A 5 16.46 -23.78 28.80
N LYS A 6 17.04 -24.27 29.88
CA LYS A 6 16.91 -23.68 31.23
C LYS A 6 17.62 -22.30 31.31
N TYR A 7 18.73 -22.14 30.59
CA TYR A 7 19.46 -20.85 30.52
C TYR A 7 18.78 -19.84 29.56
N LEU A 8 18.13 -20.35 28.49
CA LEU A 8 17.30 -19.55 27.58
C LEU A 8 16.07 -18.94 28.30
N LYS A 9 15.50 -19.63 29.29
CA LYS A 9 14.36 -19.12 30.08
C LYS A 9 14.65 -17.77 30.74
N LYS A 10 15.90 -17.53 31.15
CA LYS A 10 16.35 -16.28 31.76
C LYS A 10 16.45 -15.11 30.77
N SER A 11 16.56 -15.43 29.48
CA SER A 11 16.64 -14.46 28.38
C SER A 11 15.37 -14.50 27.48
N ALA A 12 14.30 -15.18 27.91
CA ALA A 12 13.09 -15.38 27.11
C ALA A 12 12.47 -14.05 26.63
N GLY A 13 12.47 -13.00 27.46
CA GLY A 13 11.97 -11.67 27.08
C GLY A 13 12.75 -11.05 25.91
N TYR A 14 14.08 -11.22 25.90
CA TYR A 14 14.91 -10.73 24.78
C TYR A 14 14.67 -11.54 23.51
N ILE A 15 14.44 -12.85 23.62
CA ILE A 15 14.13 -13.72 22.47
C ILE A 15 12.79 -13.33 21.86
N VAL A 16 11.75 -13.11 22.67
CA VAL A 16 10.45 -12.64 22.20
C VAL A 16 10.57 -11.27 21.50
N LEU A 17 11.38 -10.36 22.08
CA LEU A 17 11.62 -9.06 21.48
C LEU A 17 12.33 -9.18 20.12
N ILE A 18 13.35 -10.05 20.00
CA ILE A 18 14.02 -10.32 18.71
C ILE A 18 13.01 -10.84 17.69
N ILE A 19 12.16 -11.79 18.07
CA ILE A 19 11.15 -12.34 17.17
C ILE A 19 10.17 -11.25 16.72
N ALA A 20 9.70 -10.41 17.62
CA ALA A 20 8.82 -9.28 17.28
C ALA A 20 9.49 -8.29 16.32
N LEU A 21 10.78 -7.95 16.53
CA LEU A 21 11.53 -7.09 15.63
C LEU A 21 11.75 -7.72 14.25
N LEU A 22 11.99 -9.03 14.19
CA LEU A 22 12.12 -9.76 12.92
C LEU A 22 10.80 -9.80 12.15
N PHE A 23 9.64 -9.95 12.84
CA PHE A 23 8.33 -9.84 12.19
C PHE A 23 8.09 -8.43 11.65
N LEU A 24 8.41 -7.39 12.43
CA LEU A 24 8.31 -6.01 11.97
C LEU A 24 9.20 -5.76 10.74
N GLN A 25 10.45 -6.24 10.77
CA GLN A 25 11.37 -6.14 9.65
C GLN A 25 10.80 -6.84 8.41
N ALA A 26 10.35 -8.09 8.54
CA ALA A 26 9.77 -8.85 7.43
C ALA A 26 8.53 -8.17 6.83
N TYR A 27 7.66 -7.60 7.66
CA TYR A 27 6.51 -6.84 7.19
C TYR A 27 6.93 -5.62 6.37
N CYS A 28 7.89 -4.84 6.86
CA CYS A 28 8.41 -3.68 6.13
C CYS A 28 9.12 -4.08 4.83
N ASP A 29 9.94 -5.16 4.84
CA ASP A 29 10.64 -5.66 3.65
C ASP A 29 9.66 -6.10 2.55
N LEU A 30 8.54 -6.75 2.93
CA LEU A 30 7.49 -7.16 2.00
C LEU A 30 6.66 -5.98 1.47
N SER A 31 6.57 -4.88 2.23
CA SER A 31 5.82 -3.69 1.82
C SER A 31 6.59 -2.78 0.86
N LEU A 32 7.93 -2.83 0.82
CA LEU A 32 8.75 -1.97 -0.06
C LEU A 32 8.44 -2.15 -1.56
N PRO A 33 8.30 -3.39 -2.10
CA PRO A 33 7.92 -3.59 -3.50
C PRO A 33 6.55 -2.99 -3.84
N ASP A 34 5.59 -3.03 -2.91
CA ASP A 34 4.25 -2.45 -3.09
C ASP A 34 4.33 -0.94 -3.25
N TYR A 35 5.14 -0.25 -2.43
CA TYR A 35 5.36 1.19 -2.58
C TYR A 35 6.06 1.54 -3.89
N THR A 36 7.03 0.73 -4.33
CA THR A 36 7.68 0.92 -5.63
C THR A 36 6.70 0.77 -6.77
N SER A 37 5.84 -0.25 -6.72
CA SER A 37 4.76 -0.47 -7.70
C SER A 37 3.77 0.70 -7.72
N LYS A 38 3.37 1.21 -6.55
CA LYS A 38 2.48 2.37 -6.44
C LYS A 38 3.10 3.66 -7.02
N ILE A 39 4.39 3.89 -6.80
CA ILE A 39 5.08 5.05 -7.39
C ILE A 39 5.06 4.97 -8.91
N ILE A 40 5.26 3.79 -9.49
CA ILE A 40 5.25 3.61 -10.94
C ILE A 40 3.82 3.69 -11.49
N ASN A 41 2.91 2.88 -10.96
CA ASN A 41 1.56 2.76 -11.51
C ASN A 41 0.73 4.02 -11.23
N VAL A 42 0.59 4.40 -9.95
CA VAL A 42 -0.21 5.56 -9.57
C VAL A 42 0.56 6.87 -9.79
N GLY A 43 1.81 6.94 -9.30
CA GLY A 43 2.60 8.16 -9.38
C GLY A 43 2.94 8.57 -10.82
N ILE A 44 3.42 7.65 -11.65
CA ILE A 44 3.91 7.97 -13.00
C ILE A 44 2.82 7.76 -14.05
N GLN A 45 2.19 6.58 -14.09
CA GLN A 45 1.24 6.25 -15.15
C GLN A 45 -0.11 6.94 -14.97
N GLN A 46 -0.58 7.08 -13.72
CA GLN A 46 -1.88 7.67 -13.36
C GLN A 46 -1.77 9.12 -12.86
N LYS A 47 -0.64 9.80 -13.07
CA LYS A 47 -0.44 11.20 -12.67
C LYS A 47 -0.75 11.48 -11.19
N GLY A 48 -0.54 10.50 -10.31
CA GLY A 48 -0.78 10.63 -8.87
C GLY A 48 -2.23 10.46 -8.43
N ILE A 49 -3.13 10.07 -9.33
CA ILE A 49 -4.56 9.83 -9.05
C ILE A 49 -4.74 8.34 -8.74
N GLU A 50 -5.24 8.01 -7.54
CA GLU A 50 -5.29 6.62 -7.04
C GLU A 50 -6.45 5.81 -7.63
N ASP A 51 -7.60 6.45 -7.86
CA ASP A 51 -8.84 5.82 -8.31
C ASP A 51 -9.66 6.76 -9.19
N SER A 52 -10.78 6.27 -9.72
CA SER A 52 -11.68 7.02 -10.61
C SER A 52 -12.74 7.82 -9.83
N VAL A 53 -12.59 8.00 -8.51
CA VAL A 53 -13.50 8.81 -7.70
C VAL A 53 -12.93 10.22 -7.59
N PRO A 54 -13.41 11.21 -8.37
CA PRO A 54 -12.86 12.55 -8.34
C PRO A 54 -13.26 13.27 -7.05
N ASP A 55 -12.30 13.96 -6.40
CA ASP A 55 -12.61 14.82 -5.26
C ASP A 55 -13.51 16.01 -5.64
N LYS A 56 -13.44 16.41 -6.92
CA LYS A 56 -14.25 17.51 -7.48
C LYS A 56 -14.48 17.27 -8.96
N LEU A 57 -15.73 17.49 -9.42
CA LEU A 57 -16.11 17.40 -10.85
C LEU A 57 -17.11 18.50 -11.20
N ARG A 58 -17.18 18.86 -12.50
CA ARG A 58 -18.14 19.83 -13.00
C ARG A 58 -19.53 19.22 -13.07
N ASP A 59 -20.56 20.04 -12.90
CA ASP A 59 -21.95 19.63 -13.00
C ASP A 59 -22.27 19.01 -14.38
N SER A 60 -21.78 19.64 -15.47
CA SER A 60 -21.93 19.09 -16.82
C SER A 60 -21.29 17.72 -17.00
N THR A 61 -20.15 17.49 -16.38
CA THR A 61 -19.46 16.18 -16.43
C THR A 61 -20.26 15.14 -15.66
N LEU A 62 -20.77 15.46 -14.47
CA LEU A 62 -21.61 14.55 -13.71
C LEU A 62 -22.90 14.17 -14.49
N GLN A 63 -23.56 15.15 -15.12
CA GLN A 63 -24.75 14.87 -15.95
C GLN A 63 -24.43 13.88 -17.07
N ASN A 64 -23.28 14.03 -17.74
CA ASN A 64 -22.85 13.10 -18.79
C ASN A 64 -22.57 11.68 -18.25
N LEU A 65 -21.96 11.58 -17.07
CA LEU A 65 -21.70 10.29 -16.42
C LEU A 65 -23.00 9.60 -16.00
N GLN A 66 -23.97 10.37 -15.49
CA GLN A 66 -25.28 9.86 -15.08
C GLN A 66 -26.11 9.26 -16.20
N ILE A 67 -25.81 9.59 -17.48
CA ILE A 67 -26.44 8.93 -18.63
C ILE A 67 -26.17 7.42 -18.60
N PHE A 68 -24.99 7.02 -18.13
CA PHE A 68 -24.52 5.64 -18.08
C PHE A 68 -24.57 5.01 -16.67
N MET A 69 -25.35 5.59 -15.76
CA MET A 69 -25.57 5.09 -14.41
C MET A 69 -27.03 4.69 -14.22
N ASP A 70 -27.25 3.63 -13.46
CA ASP A 70 -28.58 3.26 -13.00
C ASP A 70 -29.06 4.15 -11.82
N GLU A 71 -30.31 3.98 -11.41
CA GLU A 71 -30.91 4.81 -10.35
C GLU A 71 -30.26 4.61 -8.98
N ASP A 72 -29.77 3.41 -8.66
CA ASP A 72 -29.09 3.12 -7.40
C ASP A 72 -27.70 3.78 -7.39
N GLN A 73 -26.97 3.74 -8.50
CA GLN A 73 -25.68 4.40 -8.69
C GLN A 73 -25.80 5.92 -8.62
N LYS A 74 -26.78 6.51 -9.31
CA LYS A 74 -27.08 7.95 -9.24
C LYS A 74 -27.38 8.39 -7.83
N LYS A 75 -28.13 7.58 -7.07
CA LYS A 75 -28.44 7.85 -5.68
C LYS A 75 -27.19 7.78 -4.81
N GLU A 76 -26.35 6.75 -4.96
CA GLU A 76 -25.09 6.64 -4.22
C GLU A 76 -24.17 7.83 -4.49
N VAL A 77 -24.07 8.30 -5.73
CA VAL A 77 -23.33 9.53 -6.07
C VAL A 77 -23.94 10.75 -5.38
N SER A 78 -25.28 10.94 -5.42
CA SER A 78 -25.94 12.08 -4.80
C SER A 78 -25.83 12.13 -3.26
N GLU A 79 -25.71 10.97 -2.61
CA GLU A 79 -25.51 10.85 -1.16
C GLU A 79 -24.08 11.18 -0.73
N ASN A 80 -23.11 10.95 -1.62
CA ASN A 80 -21.68 11.08 -1.31
C ASN A 80 -21.02 12.33 -1.89
N TYR A 81 -21.73 13.10 -2.71
CA TYR A 81 -21.25 14.35 -3.27
C TYR A 81 -22.16 15.52 -2.84
N THR A 82 -21.57 16.65 -2.58
CA THR A 82 -22.29 17.91 -2.28
C THR A 82 -22.09 18.89 -3.41
N GLN A 83 -23.18 19.49 -3.89
CA GLN A 83 -23.13 20.51 -4.93
C GLN A 83 -22.63 21.83 -4.39
N GLU A 84 -21.59 22.38 -5.00
CA GLU A 84 -21.04 23.71 -4.75
C GLU A 84 -20.99 24.49 -6.08
N GLU A 85 -21.92 25.46 -6.22
CA GLU A 85 -22.08 26.23 -7.46
C GLU A 85 -22.24 25.32 -8.69
N ASP A 86 -21.30 25.38 -9.64
CA ASP A 86 -21.28 24.57 -10.88
C ASP A 86 -20.44 23.29 -10.75
N THR A 87 -20.11 22.89 -9.53
CA THR A 87 -19.25 21.72 -9.26
C THR A 87 -19.82 20.85 -8.16
N TRP A 88 -19.43 19.58 -8.18
CA TRP A 88 -19.74 18.61 -7.14
C TRP A 88 -18.45 18.21 -6.43
N VAL A 89 -18.49 18.20 -5.11
CA VAL A 89 -17.36 17.92 -4.22
C VAL A 89 -17.66 16.67 -3.42
N LEU A 90 -16.71 15.75 -3.37
CA LEU A 90 -16.81 14.51 -2.61
C LEU A 90 -16.82 14.81 -1.10
N ASN A 91 -17.70 14.16 -0.36
CA ASN A 91 -17.78 14.31 1.08
C ASN A 91 -16.58 13.67 1.77
N ASP A 92 -16.05 14.28 2.84
CA ASP A 92 -14.83 13.81 3.53
C ASP A 92 -15.01 12.47 4.26
N ASP A 93 -16.24 12.12 4.69
CA ASP A 93 -16.52 10.98 5.56
C ASP A 93 -17.07 9.75 4.80
N ILE A 94 -16.56 9.46 3.60
CA ILE A 94 -16.97 8.23 2.89
C ILE A 94 -16.26 6.99 3.41
N SER A 95 -17.00 5.89 3.53
CA SER A 95 -16.40 4.60 3.91
C SER A 95 -15.50 4.05 2.79
N LYS A 96 -14.56 3.17 3.16
CA LYS A 96 -13.72 2.50 2.17
C LYS A 96 -14.53 1.67 1.18
N GLU A 97 -15.56 0.98 1.65
CA GLU A 97 -16.47 0.18 0.84
C GLU A 97 -17.24 1.06 -0.17
N THR A 98 -17.80 2.18 0.30
CA THR A 98 -18.47 3.16 -0.57
C THR A 98 -17.52 3.71 -1.64
N ARG A 99 -16.27 4.01 -1.27
CA ARG A 99 -15.27 4.49 -2.25
C ARG A 99 -14.91 3.41 -3.29
N GLU A 100 -14.84 2.14 -2.91
CA GLU A 100 -14.61 1.02 -3.82
C GLU A 100 -15.79 0.86 -4.80
N ASN A 101 -17.05 0.95 -4.34
CA ASN A 101 -18.24 0.91 -5.18
C ASN A 101 -18.26 2.10 -6.16
N LEU A 102 -18.11 3.31 -5.65
CA LEU A 102 -18.04 4.52 -6.48
C LEU A 102 -16.91 4.43 -7.52
N ASN A 103 -15.75 3.85 -7.18
CA ASN A 103 -14.66 3.68 -8.13
C ASN A 103 -15.04 2.75 -9.29
N GLU A 104 -15.76 1.66 -9.02
CA GLU A 104 -16.24 0.75 -10.06
C GLU A 104 -17.26 1.46 -10.97
N ASP A 105 -18.25 2.15 -10.39
CA ASP A 105 -19.31 2.83 -11.11
C ASP A 105 -18.77 3.99 -11.95
N PHE A 106 -17.94 4.85 -11.37
CA PHE A 106 -17.30 5.94 -12.10
C PHE A 106 -16.36 5.45 -13.19
N SER A 107 -15.56 4.42 -12.95
CA SER A 107 -14.65 3.86 -13.96
C SER A 107 -15.40 3.41 -15.21
N LYS A 108 -16.52 2.71 -15.03
CA LYS A 108 -17.38 2.25 -16.14
C LYS A 108 -18.03 3.43 -16.87
N ALA A 109 -18.66 4.35 -16.13
CA ALA A 109 -19.33 5.50 -16.71
C ALA A 109 -18.35 6.42 -17.46
N MET A 110 -17.17 6.69 -16.88
CA MET A 110 -16.12 7.51 -17.51
C MET A 110 -15.56 6.87 -18.78
N MET A 111 -15.39 5.55 -18.79
CA MET A 111 -14.96 4.83 -19.98
C MET A 111 -16.03 4.92 -21.08
N MET A 112 -17.31 4.81 -20.73
CA MET A 112 -18.41 4.97 -21.68
C MET A 112 -18.48 6.39 -22.22
N VAL A 113 -18.41 7.41 -21.36
CA VAL A 113 -18.38 8.83 -21.79
C VAL A 113 -17.21 9.07 -22.74
N SER A 114 -16.02 8.53 -22.43
CA SER A 114 -14.85 8.65 -23.31
C SER A 114 -15.04 7.94 -24.66
N ALA A 115 -15.70 6.78 -24.66
CA ALA A 115 -15.97 6.02 -25.88
C ALA A 115 -16.99 6.71 -26.78
N PHE A 116 -17.91 7.49 -26.21
CA PHE A 116 -18.96 8.23 -26.96
C PHE A 116 -18.67 9.73 -27.09
N SER A 117 -17.47 10.18 -26.71
CA SER A 117 -17.05 11.57 -26.94
C SER A 117 -16.97 11.89 -28.46
N GLU A 118 -17.12 13.16 -28.81
CA GLU A 118 -17.07 13.62 -30.21
C GLU A 118 -15.78 13.23 -30.94
N ASP A 119 -14.66 13.18 -30.22
CA ASP A 119 -13.36 12.84 -30.78
C ASP A 119 -13.15 11.33 -30.96
N SER A 120 -14.07 10.47 -30.47
CA SER A 120 -13.94 9.02 -30.58
C SER A 120 -14.47 8.47 -31.91
N GLU A 121 -13.78 7.49 -32.49
CA GLU A 121 -14.26 6.77 -33.66
C GLU A 121 -15.63 6.11 -33.43
N GLN A 122 -15.88 5.65 -32.20
CA GLN A 122 -17.12 5.00 -31.78
C GLN A 122 -18.27 6.01 -31.69
N GLY A 123 -18.03 7.20 -31.13
CA GLY A 123 -18.99 8.30 -31.08
C GLY A 123 -19.37 8.75 -32.49
N GLN A 124 -18.40 8.97 -33.37
CA GLN A 124 -18.63 9.36 -34.75
C GLN A 124 -19.41 8.30 -35.55
N ALA A 125 -19.07 7.01 -35.38
CA ALA A 125 -19.80 5.92 -35.99
C ALA A 125 -21.26 5.85 -35.53
N MET A 126 -21.52 6.14 -34.25
CA MET A 126 -22.86 6.16 -33.68
C MET A 126 -23.68 7.32 -34.19
N VAL A 127 -23.12 8.53 -34.28
CA VAL A 127 -23.76 9.70 -34.92
C VAL A 127 -24.15 9.39 -36.35
N ALA A 128 -23.25 8.76 -37.13
CA ALA A 128 -23.53 8.36 -38.51
C ALA A 128 -24.62 7.28 -38.59
N GLN A 129 -24.66 6.33 -37.70
CA GLN A 129 -25.67 5.27 -37.64
C GLN A 129 -27.05 5.81 -37.25
N MET A 130 -27.11 6.84 -36.39
CA MET A 130 -28.34 7.54 -36.01
C MET A 130 -28.84 8.49 -37.12
N GLY A 131 -28.05 8.74 -38.17
CA GLY A 131 -28.40 9.70 -39.21
C GLY A 131 -28.38 11.15 -38.76
N LEU A 132 -27.64 11.45 -37.69
CA LEU A 132 -27.47 12.80 -37.18
C LEU A 132 -26.41 13.56 -38.01
N PRO A 133 -26.47 14.90 -38.09
CA PRO A 133 -25.45 15.69 -38.77
C PRO A 133 -24.06 15.48 -38.15
N GLU A 134 -23.01 15.51 -39.00
CA GLU A 134 -21.62 15.51 -38.51
C GLU A 134 -21.40 16.69 -37.57
N GLY A 135 -20.76 16.45 -36.41
CA GLY A 135 -20.54 17.44 -35.35
C GLY A 135 -21.68 17.52 -34.32
N THR A 136 -22.66 16.59 -34.36
CA THR A 136 -23.62 16.47 -33.25
C THR A 136 -22.95 15.83 -32.06
N ASP A 137 -23.05 16.48 -30.90
CA ASP A 137 -22.58 15.91 -29.64
C ASP A 137 -23.35 14.62 -29.31
N THR A 138 -22.63 13.50 -29.34
CA THR A 138 -23.18 12.16 -29.14
C THR A 138 -23.80 12.00 -27.75
N LEU A 139 -23.20 12.60 -26.71
CA LEU A 139 -23.69 12.53 -25.36
C LEU A 139 -25.01 13.29 -25.19
N THR A 140 -25.13 14.46 -25.82
CA THR A 140 -26.39 15.21 -25.87
C THR A 140 -27.48 14.44 -26.62
N ALA A 141 -27.13 13.74 -27.70
CA ALA A 141 -28.06 12.89 -28.44
C ALA A 141 -28.51 11.68 -27.57
N LEU A 142 -27.59 11.04 -26.89
CA LEU A 142 -27.90 9.93 -25.98
C LEU A 142 -28.78 10.37 -24.79
N ALA A 143 -28.54 11.55 -24.23
CA ALA A 143 -29.37 12.10 -23.15
C ALA A 143 -30.83 12.37 -23.56
N GLN A 144 -31.10 12.54 -24.86
CA GLN A 144 -32.47 12.73 -25.41
C GLN A 144 -33.14 11.42 -25.85
N MET A 145 -32.42 10.28 -25.78
CA MET A 145 -32.98 8.98 -26.11
C MET A 145 -33.92 8.45 -25.03
N PRO A 146 -34.87 7.59 -25.38
CA PRO A 146 -35.63 6.85 -24.38
C PRO A 146 -34.69 6.01 -23.50
N GLU A 147 -34.97 5.97 -22.23
CA GLU A 147 -34.14 5.26 -21.21
C GLU A 147 -33.93 3.78 -21.59
N GLU A 148 -34.93 3.12 -22.17
CA GLU A 148 -34.84 1.73 -22.62
C GLU A 148 -33.77 1.53 -23.72
N ALA A 149 -33.59 2.52 -24.63
CA ALA A 149 -32.58 2.48 -25.68
C ALA A 149 -31.14 2.68 -25.08
N VAL A 150 -30.98 3.59 -24.12
CA VAL A 150 -29.72 3.79 -23.42
C VAL A 150 -29.36 2.54 -22.64
N GLN A 151 -30.29 1.93 -21.89
CA GLN A 151 -30.06 0.68 -21.15
C GLN A 151 -29.66 -0.47 -22.08
N GLN A 152 -30.18 -0.55 -23.27
CA GLN A 152 -29.79 -1.56 -24.28
C GLN A 152 -28.35 -1.36 -24.75
N ILE A 153 -27.92 -0.10 -24.94
CA ILE A 153 -26.52 0.25 -25.27
C ILE A 153 -25.61 -0.11 -24.07
N MET A 154 -26.01 0.26 -22.84
CA MET A 154 -25.27 -0.05 -21.63
C MET A 154 -25.07 -1.56 -21.48
N SER A 155 -26.11 -2.36 -21.65
CA SER A 155 -26.00 -3.81 -21.50
C SER A 155 -25.04 -4.46 -22.51
N GLN A 156 -24.99 -3.96 -23.74
CA GLN A 156 -24.04 -4.43 -24.76
C GLN A 156 -22.60 -4.01 -24.44
N MET A 157 -22.42 -2.82 -23.87
CA MET A 157 -21.10 -2.35 -23.44
C MET A 157 -20.62 -3.08 -22.20
N ASP A 158 -21.51 -3.34 -21.23
CA ASP A 158 -21.19 -4.11 -20.02
C ASP A 158 -20.71 -5.53 -20.37
N GLU A 159 -21.31 -6.17 -21.38
CA GLU A 159 -20.87 -7.48 -21.85
C GLU A 159 -19.43 -7.42 -22.41
N LYS A 160 -19.09 -6.37 -23.13
CA LYS A 160 -17.72 -6.14 -23.63
C LYS A 160 -16.75 -5.77 -22.50
N LEU A 161 -17.19 -4.98 -21.52
CA LEU A 161 -16.37 -4.57 -20.37
C LEU A 161 -16.04 -5.74 -19.45
N LYS A 162 -16.92 -6.75 -19.32
CA LYS A 162 -16.65 -7.97 -18.52
C LYS A 162 -15.44 -8.76 -19.01
N ASP A 163 -15.15 -8.70 -20.30
CA ASP A 163 -14.00 -9.38 -20.88
C ASP A 163 -12.69 -8.56 -20.76
N MET A 164 -12.78 -7.30 -20.29
CA MET A 164 -11.63 -6.43 -20.11
C MET A 164 -11.04 -6.58 -18.70
N PRO A 165 -9.71 -6.56 -18.57
CA PRO A 165 -9.09 -6.47 -17.24
C PRO A 165 -9.54 -5.21 -16.50
N GLU A 166 -9.93 -5.36 -15.24
CA GLU A 166 -10.36 -4.26 -14.36
C GLU A 166 -9.35 -3.10 -14.33
N SER A 167 -8.06 -3.43 -14.40
CA SER A 167 -6.98 -2.44 -14.46
C SER A 167 -7.07 -1.49 -15.67
N ILE A 168 -7.57 -1.96 -16.81
CA ILE A 168 -7.75 -1.13 -18.01
C ILE A 168 -8.92 -0.18 -17.80
N VAL A 169 -10.01 -0.66 -17.25
CA VAL A 169 -11.22 0.15 -16.96
C VAL A 169 -10.89 1.25 -15.96
N THR A 170 -10.21 0.89 -14.86
CA THR A 170 -9.75 1.86 -13.86
C THR A 170 -8.77 2.88 -14.44
N GLN A 171 -7.82 2.44 -15.27
CA GLN A 171 -6.87 3.36 -15.91
C GLN A 171 -7.57 4.36 -16.87
N ALA A 172 -8.60 3.93 -17.58
CA ALA A 172 -9.40 4.83 -18.41
C ALA A 172 -10.14 5.86 -17.55
N GLY A 173 -10.76 5.42 -16.44
CA GLY A 173 -11.42 6.30 -15.49
C GLY A 173 -10.47 7.33 -14.86
N VAL A 174 -9.29 6.88 -14.40
CA VAL A 174 -8.25 7.77 -13.87
C VAL A 174 -7.77 8.80 -14.90
N SER A 175 -7.61 8.40 -16.17
CA SER A 175 -7.24 9.33 -17.23
C SER A 175 -8.32 10.39 -17.46
N PHE A 176 -9.59 9.99 -17.35
CA PHE A 176 -10.72 10.91 -17.42
C PHE A 176 -10.70 11.90 -16.25
N VAL A 177 -10.48 11.42 -15.01
CA VAL A 177 -10.35 12.29 -13.82
C VAL A 177 -9.21 13.29 -13.99
N ALA A 178 -8.06 12.86 -14.55
CA ALA A 178 -6.95 13.77 -14.83
C ALA A 178 -7.36 14.90 -15.78
N SER A 179 -8.06 14.57 -16.87
CA SER A 179 -8.58 15.57 -17.83
C SER A 179 -9.62 16.50 -17.20
N GLU A 180 -10.47 15.98 -16.32
CA GLU A 180 -11.44 16.77 -15.57
C GLU A 180 -10.76 17.75 -14.61
N TYR A 181 -9.70 17.33 -13.93
CA TYR A 181 -8.91 18.21 -13.07
C TYR A 181 -8.21 19.32 -13.85
N GLU A 182 -7.64 18.99 -15.03
CA GLU A 182 -7.09 20.00 -15.93
C GLU A 182 -8.16 21.03 -16.38
N ALA A 183 -9.38 20.56 -16.70
CA ALA A 183 -10.50 21.42 -17.07
C ALA A 183 -11.01 22.29 -15.91
N LEU A 184 -10.88 21.82 -14.66
CA LEU A 184 -11.14 22.58 -13.44
C LEU A 184 -10.00 23.57 -13.07
N GLY A 185 -8.91 23.59 -13.85
CA GLY A 185 -7.74 24.42 -13.60
C GLY A 185 -6.85 23.93 -12.46
N LYS A 186 -6.98 22.66 -12.03
CA LYS A 186 -6.06 22.05 -11.09
C LYS A 186 -4.75 21.69 -11.78
N ASP A 187 -3.65 21.91 -11.11
CA ASP A 187 -2.32 21.51 -11.60
C ASP A 187 -2.11 20.01 -11.33
N VAL A 188 -2.33 19.19 -12.35
CA VAL A 188 -2.19 17.74 -12.29
C VAL A 188 -0.73 17.33 -12.10
N ASP A 189 0.22 18.09 -12.62
CA ASP A 189 1.65 17.84 -12.40
C ASP A 189 2.05 18.06 -10.94
N ALA A 190 1.43 19.04 -10.27
CA ALA A 190 1.61 19.24 -8.83
C ALA A 190 1.01 18.08 -8.01
N ILE A 191 -0.16 17.55 -8.41
CA ILE A 191 -0.76 16.35 -7.79
C ILE A 191 0.19 15.16 -7.92
N GLN A 192 0.69 14.92 -9.13
CA GLN A 192 1.65 13.86 -9.41
C GLN A 192 2.92 13.98 -8.56
N MET A 193 3.52 15.16 -8.55
CA MET A 193 4.74 15.42 -7.78
C MET A 193 4.51 15.22 -6.28
N HIS A 194 3.39 15.71 -5.76
CA HIS A 194 3.02 15.52 -4.36
C HIS A 194 2.89 14.03 -4.00
N TYR A 195 2.20 13.24 -4.84
CA TYR A 195 2.03 11.81 -4.64
C TYR A 195 3.36 11.07 -4.62
N ILE A 196 4.23 11.32 -5.62
CA ILE A 196 5.55 10.69 -5.74
C ILE A 196 6.41 11.04 -4.52
N LEU A 197 6.46 12.33 -4.13
CA LEU A 197 7.24 12.78 -2.99
C LEU A 197 6.75 12.14 -1.68
N MET A 198 5.44 12.12 -1.45
CA MET A 198 4.86 11.53 -0.24
C MET A 198 5.09 10.02 -0.17
N SER A 199 4.94 9.31 -1.29
CA SER A 199 5.23 7.88 -1.39
C SER A 199 6.71 7.58 -1.18
N GLY A 200 7.60 8.41 -1.72
CA GLY A 200 9.05 8.33 -1.50
C GLY A 200 9.43 8.55 -0.03
N ILE A 201 8.81 9.53 0.65
CA ILE A 201 9.02 9.77 2.09
C ILE A 201 8.55 8.56 2.92
N ARG A 202 7.39 7.97 2.59
CA ARG A 202 6.89 6.76 3.28
C ARG A 202 7.86 5.58 3.09
N MET A 203 8.37 5.38 1.87
CA MET A 203 9.36 4.34 1.55
C MET A 203 10.67 4.55 2.33
N LEU A 204 11.17 5.79 2.39
CA LEU A 204 12.36 6.14 3.18
C LEU A 204 12.15 5.88 4.68
N ALA A 205 11.00 6.26 5.22
CA ALA A 205 10.65 6.00 6.62
C ALA A 205 10.63 4.48 6.93
N MET A 206 10.06 3.66 6.03
CA MET A 206 10.11 2.21 6.17
C MET A 206 11.54 1.65 6.15
N ALA A 207 12.38 2.13 5.23
CA ALA A 207 13.78 1.72 5.17
C ALA A 207 14.54 2.06 6.46
N LEU A 208 14.28 3.22 7.06
CA LEU A 208 14.82 3.58 8.37
C LEU A 208 14.36 2.64 9.49
N VAL A 209 13.08 2.27 9.50
CA VAL A 209 12.54 1.29 10.47
C VAL A 209 13.24 -0.06 10.33
N ILE A 210 13.42 -0.57 9.10
CA ILE A 210 14.16 -1.81 8.83
C ILE A 210 15.58 -1.73 9.36
N MET A 211 16.29 -0.65 9.08
CA MET A 211 17.66 -0.44 9.55
C MET A 211 17.73 -0.44 11.09
N LEU A 212 16.85 0.30 11.76
CA LEU A 212 16.81 0.35 13.23
C LEU A 212 16.45 -1.02 13.84
N ALA A 213 15.51 -1.75 13.23
CA ALA A 213 15.16 -3.11 13.65
C ALA A 213 16.35 -4.05 13.51
N ALA A 214 17.07 -4.04 12.39
CA ALA A 214 18.25 -4.89 12.15
C ALA A 214 19.38 -4.61 13.16
N ILE A 215 19.68 -3.33 13.41
CA ILE A 215 20.68 -2.92 14.43
C ILE A 215 20.24 -3.42 15.81
N SER A 216 18.97 -3.24 16.18
CA SER A 216 18.42 -3.66 17.47
C SER A 216 18.49 -5.17 17.64
N VAL A 217 18.12 -5.94 16.63
CA VAL A 217 18.22 -7.41 16.64
C VAL A 217 19.66 -7.86 16.83
N THR A 218 20.61 -7.27 16.09
CA THR A 218 22.03 -7.60 16.19
C THR A 218 22.58 -7.29 17.57
N PHE A 219 22.25 -6.11 18.12
CA PHE A 219 22.70 -5.68 19.45
C PHE A 219 22.16 -6.59 20.55
N ILE A 220 20.84 -6.88 20.53
CA ILE A 220 20.20 -7.74 21.54
C ILE A 220 20.73 -9.17 21.44
N SER A 221 20.89 -9.71 20.23
CA SER A 221 21.44 -11.05 19.98
C SER A 221 22.85 -11.19 20.52
N ALA A 222 23.73 -10.21 20.28
CA ALA A 222 25.09 -10.20 20.81
C ALA A 222 25.09 -10.18 22.33
N ARG A 223 24.19 -9.40 22.97
CA ARG A 223 24.05 -9.34 24.42
C ARG A 223 23.55 -10.65 25.02
N VAL A 224 22.59 -11.30 24.37
CA VAL A 224 22.07 -12.63 24.79
C VAL A 224 23.17 -13.69 24.65
N ALA A 225 23.89 -13.71 23.53
CA ALA A 225 25.00 -14.65 23.29
C ALA A 225 26.13 -14.48 24.33
N GLY A 226 26.51 -13.23 24.64
CA GLY A 226 27.52 -12.93 25.63
C GLY A 226 27.13 -13.40 27.06
N ARG A 227 25.88 -13.19 27.48
CA ARG A 227 25.35 -13.68 28.75
C ARG A 227 25.32 -15.22 28.80
N LEU A 228 24.86 -15.86 27.73
CA LEU A 228 24.81 -17.32 27.63
C LEU A 228 26.21 -17.92 27.71
N GLY A 229 27.19 -17.32 27.01
CA GLY A 229 28.60 -17.75 27.08
C GLY A 229 29.20 -17.60 28.46
N HIS A 230 28.92 -16.52 29.18
CA HIS A 230 29.36 -16.33 30.57
C HIS A 230 28.73 -17.36 31.50
N ASP A 231 27.42 -17.60 31.43
CA ASP A 231 26.71 -18.55 32.30
C ASP A 231 27.16 -20.00 32.02
N LEU A 232 27.42 -20.37 30.80
CA LEU A 232 27.96 -21.67 30.40
C LEU A 232 29.39 -21.86 30.98
N ARG A 233 30.27 -20.85 30.80
CA ARG A 233 31.62 -20.90 31.32
C ARG A 233 31.62 -21.06 32.86
N ASN A 234 30.79 -20.30 33.54
CA ASN A 234 30.68 -20.37 35.01
C ASN A 234 30.13 -21.74 35.47
N SER A 235 29.23 -22.35 34.73
CA SER A 235 28.75 -23.72 34.99
C SER A 235 29.82 -24.78 34.79
N ILE A 236 30.67 -24.64 33.77
CA ILE A 236 31.80 -25.56 33.54
C ILE A 236 32.84 -25.42 34.66
N TYR A 237 33.20 -24.19 35.05
CA TYR A 237 34.15 -23.99 36.15
C TYR A 237 33.64 -24.57 37.47
N ARG A 238 32.37 -24.43 37.82
CA ARG A 238 31.77 -25.01 39.04
C ARG A 238 31.72 -26.54 39.00
N LEU A 239 31.73 -27.15 37.80
CA LEU A 239 31.76 -28.60 37.67
C LEU A 239 33.18 -29.18 37.77
N LEU A 240 34.19 -28.41 37.34
CA LEU A 240 35.60 -28.82 37.33
C LEU A 240 36.33 -28.53 38.65
N LEU A 241 36.03 -27.42 39.32
CA LEU A 241 36.69 -27.04 40.58
C LEU A 241 36.55 -28.07 41.74
N PRO A 242 35.40 -28.72 41.98
CA PRO A 242 35.34 -29.73 43.05
C PRO A 242 36.09 -31.03 42.74
N ALA A 243 36.39 -31.30 41.45
CA ALA A 243 37.16 -32.50 41.08
C ALA A 243 38.69 -32.29 41.16
N SER A 244 39.18 -31.05 41.15
CA SER A 244 40.60 -30.71 41.15
C SER A 244 41.12 -30.19 42.51
N ALA A 245 40.21 -29.89 43.45
CA ALA A 245 40.57 -29.36 44.75
C ALA A 245 41.46 -30.26 45.64
N PRO A 246 41.44 -31.61 45.55
CA PRO A 246 42.36 -32.43 46.34
C PRO A 246 43.76 -32.59 45.73
N VAL A 247 43.97 -32.20 44.44
CA VAL A 247 45.27 -32.44 43.77
C VAL A 247 46.21 -31.23 43.86
N LEU A 248 45.69 -30.03 44.12
CA LEU A 248 46.52 -28.82 44.13
C LEU A 248 47.08 -28.44 45.49
N SER A 249 46.77 -29.19 46.57
CA SER A 249 47.17 -28.84 47.93
C SER A 249 48.37 -29.61 48.51
N VAL A 250 49.00 -30.50 47.69
CA VAL A 250 50.03 -31.40 48.30
C VAL A 250 51.44 -31.14 47.74
N ASP A 251 51.69 -30.49 46.65
CA ASP A 251 53.05 -30.49 46.08
C ASP A 251 53.66 -29.13 45.69
N LEU A 252 53.18 -28.01 46.20
CA LEU A 252 53.75 -26.72 45.74
C LEU A 252 54.58 -25.94 46.82
N PHE A 253 54.75 -26.49 47.96
CA PHE A 253 55.73 -25.93 48.94
C PHE A 253 56.55 -27.06 49.59
N PRO A 254 57.76 -27.33 49.11
CA PRO A 254 58.72 -28.01 49.97
C PRO A 254 59.01 -27.11 51.15
N LEU A 255 58.70 -27.62 52.37
CA LEU A 255 59.12 -26.96 53.59
C LEU A 255 60.66 -26.87 53.58
N GLU A 256 61.20 -25.66 53.54
CA GLU A 256 62.62 -25.41 53.81
C GLU A 256 62.97 -26.06 55.13
N ASP A 257 63.92 -26.98 55.07
CA ASP A 257 64.54 -27.62 56.22
C ASP A 257 65.37 -26.58 56.99
N PRO A 258 65.06 -26.25 58.26
CA PRO A 258 65.75 -25.21 59.02
C PRO A 258 67.15 -25.62 59.54
N SER A 259 67.72 -26.71 58.99
CA SER A 259 69.00 -27.28 59.54
C SER A 259 70.26 -26.95 58.72
N VAL A 260 70.20 -26.06 57.72
CA VAL A 260 71.44 -25.63 56.99
C VAL A 260 71.86 -24.24 57.52
N GLN A 261 72.73 -24.17 58.53
CA GLN A 261 73.47 -22.99 58.87
C GLN A 261 74.70 -22.90 57.97
N PRO A 262 75.06 -21.71 57.45
CA PRO A 262 76.28 -21.50 56.70
C PRO A 262 77.45 -21.36 57.67
N LEU A 263 78.56 -21.99 57.25
CA LEU A 263 79.91 -21.70 57.76
C LEU A 263 80.47 -20.44 57.17
#